data_3c1dfa1832dff3e696b275413c7b2fb5
#
_entry.id   3c1dfa1832dff3e696b275413c7b2fb5
#
_cell.length_a   1.000
_cell.length_b   1.000
_cell.length_c   1.000
_cell.angle_alpha   90.00
_cell.angle_beta   90.00
_cell.angle_gamma   90.00
#
_symmetry.space_group_name_H-M   'P 1'
#
loop_
_entity.id
_entity.type
_entity.pdbx_description
1 polymer ?
#
loop_
_entity_poly.entity_id
_entity_poly.type
_entity_poly.pdbx_seq_one_letter_code
_entity_poly.pdbx_strand_id
1 'polypeptide(L)'
;MHFPSLGTSDMLFGTCNCISSASSISRRDLLCAGGAGFVTALIGTLADSSRTAQAQALASKPPEVDSLAVRIITDNQIIKFIPTEKRDGLTIERRPGGYLSKDAPPQTELIGEWGLSMHAESRRDSEVRNILIDFGYQSATLLNNMSVLNLDPASFDALVLSHGHYDHFGGLVGFLSANKGKLKNGLPFFVGGEDCFCIRETDAGQYGALDRKAIMDANVSLMMAEGPAVVADHAFTTGKIAQTGFETPLRSSREKVGVVNGFGCFPEKVSSAKNTGSFIPDDFEHEIGTNFVVRGKGLVVLTSCSHRGVINTIRQAQAASGIQKVHAIIGGFHIVPPLTDEYIRQVIAAFKEINPDYLIPGHCAGERFYDLVRAEMPDKVIRSAVGTRFVFGA
;
A
#
# COMPACT_ATOMS: atom_id res chain seq x y z
N MET A 1 -22.88 43.55 -18.32
CA MET A 1 -21.86 44.32 -17.61
C MET A 1 -20.51 43.98 -18.21
N HIS A 2 -19.83 45.03 -18.68
CA HIS A 2 -18.65 45.00 -19.52
C HIS A 2 -17.41 44.44 -18.87
N PHE A 3 -16.67 43.62 -19.61
CA PHE A 3 -15.25 43.30 -19.35
C PHE A 3 -14.38 44.27 -20.16
N PRO A 4 -13.31 44.83 -19.62
CA PRO A 4 -12.28 45.47 -20.40
C PRO A 4 -11.12 44.53 -20.74
N SER A 5 -10.71 44.57 -21.98
CA SER A 5 -9.50 44.01 -22.58
C SER A 5 -8.27 44.87 -22.25
N LEU A 6 -7.15 44.25 -21.92
CA LEU A 6 -5.78 44.81 -21.95
C LEU A 6 -4.89 43.67 -22.39
N GLY A 7 -4.10 43.71 -23.40
CA GLY A 7 -3.19 44.69 -23.91
C GLY A 7 -1.84 43.95 -24.07
N THR A 8 -1.48 43.57 -25.29
CA THR A 8 -0.20 42.96 -25.71
C THR A 8 0.94 43.91 -25.49
N SER A 9 2.05 43.42 -24.93
CA SER A 9 3.34 44.10 -25.05
C SER A 9 4.45 43.09 -25.39
N ASP A 10 5.02 43.30 -26.56
CA ASP A 10 6.24 42.70 -27.11
C ASP A 10 7.45 42.93 -26.22
N MET A 11 8.30 41.92 -26.04
CA MET A 11 9.70 42.12 -25.68
C MET A 11 10.60 41.13 -26.42
N LEU A 12 11.26 41.66 -27.37
CA LEU A 12 12.59 41.55 -27.94
C LEU A 12 13.47 40.35 -27.59
N PHE A 13 13.82 39.62 -28.65
CA PHE A 13 14.88 38.63 -28.73
C PHE A 13 16.26 39.31 -28.57
N GLY A 14 17.08 38.82 -27.67
CA GLY A 14 18.51 39.03 -27.56
C GLY A 14 19.28 37.78 -27.95
N THR A 15 19.87 37.78 -29.14
CA THR A 15 20.80 36.74 -29.59
C THR A 15 22.16 36.93 -28.96
N CYS A 16 22.72 35.93 -28.31
CA CYS A 16 24.09 35.87 -27.88
C CYS A 16 24.85 34.78 -28.66
N ASN A 17 25.69 35.20 -29.60
CA ASN A 17 26.66 34.37 -30.28
C ASN A 17 27.82 34.07 -29.32
N CYS A 18 28.16 32.84 -29.13
CA CYS A 18 29.46 32.42 -28.62
C CYS A 18 30.13 31.46 -29.61
N ILE A 19 31.29 31.89 -30.01
CA ILE A 19 32.17 31.31 -31.02
C ILE A 19 32.83 30.05 -30.48
N SER A 20 32.86 29.01 -31.33
CA SER A 20 33.61 27.79 -31.19
C SER A 20 35.12 28.00 -31.38
N SER A 21 35.96 27.39 -30.55
CA SER A 21 37.33 27.02 -30.94
C SER A 21 37.60 25.59 -30.53
N ALA A 22 37.62 24.71 -31.52
CA ALA A 22 38.07 23.34 -31.40
C ALA A 22 39.56 23.33 -31.72
N SER A 23 40.40 22.89 -30.80
CA SER A 23 41.78 22.51 -31.06
C SER A 23 41.91 20.99 -31.11
N SER A 24 42.26 20.49 -32.30
CA SER A 24 42.52 19.09 -32.61
C SER A 24 43.87 18.65 -32.04
N ILE A 25 43.94 17.61 -31.24
CA ILE A 25 45.16 16.94 -30.86
C ILE A 25 45.41 15.75 -31.83
N SER A 26 46.56 15.79 -32.50
CA SER A 26 47.00 14.83 -33.51
C SER A 26 47.51 13.51 -32.88
N ARG A 27 47.19 12.38 -33.54
CA ARG A 27 47.55 11.00 -33.18
C ARG A 27 49.00 10.61 -33.39
N ARG A 28 50.00 11.51 -33.22
CA ARG A 28 51.39 11.19 -33.61
C ARG A 28 52.46 11.33 -32.53
N ASP A 29 52.13 11.62 -31.28
CA ASP A 29 53.15 11.81 -30.24
C ASP A 29 53.05 10.78 -29.08
N LEU A 30 53.00 9.50 -29.43
CA LEU A 30 53.15 8.44 -28.41
C LEU A 30 53.90 7.20 -28.95
N LEU A 31 55.19 7.40 -29.26
CA LEU A 31 56.16 6.31 -29.38
C LEU A 31 57.53 6.84 -28.98
N CYS A 32 58.00 6.44 -27.79
CA CYS A 32 59.36 6.18 -27.37
C CYS A 32 59.54 6.44 -25.87
N ALA A 33 59.44 5.40 -25.07
CA ALA A 33 60.36 5.15 -23.94
C ALA A 33 59.99 3.81 -23.31
N GLY A 34 60.87 2.82 -23.46
CA GLY A 34 60.73 1.50 -22.84
C GLY A 34 61.03 1.55 -21.34
N GLY A 35 60.29 0.73 -20.60
CA GLY A 35 60.51 0.51 -19.17
C GLY A 35 59.60 -0.62 -18.73
N ALA A 36 60.19 -1.80 -18.50
CA ALA A 36 59.44 -2.96 -17.99
C ALA A 36 58.96 -2.69 -16.57
N GLY A 37 57.67 -2.58 -16.42
CA GLY A 37 57.01 -2.54 -15.12
C GLY A 37 55.72 -3.37 -15.23
N PHE A 38 55.62 -4.46 -14.46
CA PHE A 38 54.41 -5.25 -14.30
C PHE A 38 53.29 -4.35 -13.74
N VAL A 39 52.39 -3.91 -14.59
CA VAL A 39 51.12 -3.30 -14.18
C VAL A 39 50.10 -4.41 -14.15
N THR A 40 49.82 -4.91 -12.97
CA THR A 40 48.61 -5.72 -12.70
C THR A 40 47.41 -4.83 -12.94
N ALA A 41 46.78 -4.95 -14.09
CA ALA A 41 45.51 -4.30 -14.38
C ALA A 41 44.46 -4.94 -13.48
N LEU A 42 44.12 -4.28 -12.36
CA LEU A 42 42.85 -4.51 -11.68
C LEU A 42 41.75 -4.04 -12.63
N ILE A 43 41.21 -4.96 -13.42
CA ILE A 43 39.92 -4.77 -14.04
C ILE A 43 38.91 -4.84 -12.88
N GLY A 44 38.64 -3.68 -12.29
CA GLY A 44 37.48 -3.49 -11.44
C GLY A 44 36.25 -3.69 -12.32
N THR A 45 35.69 -4.90 -12.31
CA THR A 45 34.32 -5.12 -12.75
C THR A 45 33.45 -4.23 -11.87
N LEU A 46 32.95 -3.12 -12.43
CA LEU A 46 31.77 -2.46 -11.92
C LEU A 46 30.65 -3.50 -11.98
N ALA A 47 30.58 -4.33 -10.95
CA ALA A 47 29.40 -5.15 -10.70
C ALA A 47 28.27 -4.15 -10.48
N ASP A 48 27.43 -4.03 -11.49
CA ASP A 48 26.13 -3.39 -11.41
C ASP A 48 25.38 -4.05 -10.23
N SER A 49 25.41 -3.37 -9.09
CA SER A 49 24.73 -3.86 -7.88
C SER A 49 23.25 -3.55 -7.96
N SER A 50 22.59 -4.01 -9.02
CA SER A 50 21.17 -4.29 -8.99
C SER A 50 20.99 -5.50 -8.07
N ARG A 51 21.11 -5.30 -6.75
CA ARG A 51 20.63 -6.25 -5.75
C ARG A 51 19.11 -6.29 -5.92
N THR A 52 18.63 -7.22 -6.71
CA THR A 52 17.23 -7.66 -6.62
C THR A 52 17.02 -8.02 -5.16
N ALA A 53 16.22 -7.21 -4.45
CA ALA A 53 15.91 -7.49 -3.06
C ALA A 53 15.26 -8.86 -3.01
N GLN A 54 15.93 -9.82 -2.35
CA GLN A 54 15.44 -11.18 -2.24
C GLN A 54 14.28 -11.19 -1.23
N ALA A 55 13.19 -11.87 -1.59
CA ALA A 55 12.04 -12.01 -0.70
C ALA A 55 12.44 -12.65 0.62
N GLN A 56 12.03 -12.03 1.73
CA GLN A 56 12.35 -12.50 3.09
C GLN A 56 11.27 -13.45 3.59
N ALA A 57 11.67 -14.47 4.36
CA ALA A 57 10.76 -15.40 5.04
C ALA A 57 10.53 -14.99 6.50
N LEU A 58 9.40 -15.44 7.07
CA LEU A 58 9.16 -15.37 8.51
C LEU A 58 10.23 -16.17 9.27
N ALA A 59 10.57 -15.70 10.47
CA ALA A 59 11.50 -16.40 11.36
C ALA A 59 10.92 -17.72 11.92
N SER A 60 9.59 -17.90 11.84
CA SER A 60 8.84 -19.07 12.31
C SER A 60 7.76 -19.46 11.31
N LYS A 61 7.13 -20.64 11.53
CA LYS A 61 5.96 -21.05 10.73
C LYS A 61 4.87 -19.97 10.81
N PRO A 62 4.23 -19.59 9.67
CA PRO A 62 3.15 -18.62 9.67
C PRO A 62 1.97 -19.12 10.52
N PRO A 63 1.29 -18.22 11.25
CA PRO A 63 0.10 -18.61 12.01
C PRO A 63 -1.02 -19.03 11.05
N GLU A 64 -1.75 -20.08 11.44
CA GLU A 64 -2.95 -20.53 10.73
C GLU A 64 -4.19 -20.17 11.55
N VAL A 65 -5.29 -19.81 10.87
CA VAL A 65 -6.60 -19.53 11.47
C VAL A 65 -7.66 -20.46 10.88
N ASP A 66 -8.69 -20.75 11.67
CA ASP A 66 -9.82 -21.59 11.21
C ASP A 66 -10.74 -20.81 10.28
N SER A 67 -10.95 -19.54 10.59
CA SER A 67 -11.74 -18.63 9.76
C SER A 67 -11.22 -17.19 9.84
N LEU A 68 -11.49 -16.45 8.78
CA LEU A 68 -11.18 -15.03 8.65
C LEU A 68 -12.38 -14.29 8.09
N ALA A 69 -12.77 -13.19 8.72
CA ALA A 69 -13.74 -12.26 8.19
C ALA A 69 -13.09 -10.90 7.93
N VAL A 70 -13.10 -10.44 6.69
CA VAL A 70 -12.59 -9.11 6.30
C VAL A 70 -13.77 -8.20 5.98
N ARG A 71 -13.90 -7.12 6.73
CA ARG A 71 -14.93 -6.10 6.51
C ARG A 71 -14.30 -4.84 5.94
N ILE A 72 -14.89 -4.33 4.88
CA ILE A 72 -14.50 -3.03 4.31
C ILE A 72 -15.18 -1.93 5.13
N ILE A 73 -14.39 -1.10 5.81
CA ILE A 73 -14.90 0.01 6.63
C ILE A 73 -15.06 1.26 5.76
N THR A 74 -13.99 1.65 5.04
CA THR A 74 -13.99 2.75 4.07
C THR A 74 -13.49 2.27 2.73
N ASP A 75 -14.07 2.75 1.65
CA ASP A 75 -13.70 2.52 0.26
C ASP A 75 -14.41 3.59 -0.59
N ASN A 76 -14.02 3.74 -1.84
CA ASN A 76 -14.63 4.70 -2.76
C ASN A 76 -15.96 4.22 -3.36
N GLN A 77 -16.43 3.01 -3.05
CA GLN A 77 -17.66 2.45 -3.62
C GLN A 77 -18.68 2.07 -2.55
N ILE A 78 -19.92 2.56 -2.75
CA ILE A 78 -21.11 2.11 -2.04
C ILE A 78 -22.01 1.41 -3.04
N ILE A 79 -22.30 0.11 -2.80
CA ILE A 79 -23.15 -0.68 -3.67
C ILE A 79 -24.31 -1.21 -2.86
N LYS A 80 -25.55 -0.78 -3.20
CA LYS A 80 -26.79 -1.22 -2.56
C LYS A 80 -27.48 -2.29 -3.41
N PHE A 81 -28.38 -3.04 -2.79
CA PHE A 81 -29.24 -4.03 -3.44
C PHE A 81 -28.51 -5.22 -4.06
N ILE A 82 -27.28 -5.50 -3.66
CA ILE A 82 -26.59 -6.74 -4.02
C ILE A 82 -26.88 -7.77 -2.91
N PRO A 83 -27.34 -8.98 -3.24
CA PRO A 83 -27.61 -10.00 -2.25
C PRO A 83 -26.33 -10.54 -1.61
N THR A 84 -26.48 -11.12 -0.42
CA THR A 84 -25.46 -11.98 0.18
C THR A 84 -25.26 -13.21 -0.69
N GLU A 85 -24.02 -13.58 -0.93
CA GLU A 85 -23.63 -14.71 -1.76
C GLU A 85 -22.84 -15.75 -0.94
N LYS A 86 -22.98 -17.02 -1.31
CA LYS A 86 -22.09 -18.09 -0.84
C LYS A 86 -21.38 -18.72 -2.03
N ARG A 87 -20.07 -18.86 -1.90
CA ARG A 87 -19.18 -19.53 -2.86
C ARG A 87 -18.35 -20.57 -2.12
N ASP A 88 -17.55 -21.37 -2.81
CA ASP A 88 -16.71 -22.37 -2.13
C ASP A 88 -15.70 -21.68 -1.19
N GLY A 89 -15.83 -21.95 0.10
CA GLY A 89 -14.97 -21.39 1.15
C GLY A 89 -15.07 -19.88 1.36
N LEU A 90 -16.09 -19.21 0.80
CA LEU A 90 -16.31 -17.79 0.94
C LEU A 90 -17.81 -17.45 1.06
N THR A 91 -18.16 -16.76 2.14
CA THR A 91 -19.47 -16.10 2.26
C THR A 91 -19.27 -14.58 2.12
N ILE A 92 -20.05 -13.94 1.24
CA ILE A 92 -20.02 -12.51 0.99
C ILE A 92 -21.26 -11.90 1.61
N GLU A 93 -21.11 -11.31 2.79
CA GLU A 93 -22.20 -10.65 3.49
C GLU A 93 -22.33 -9.21 3.00
N ARG A 94 -23.34 -8.96 2.19
CA ARG A 94 -23.70 -7.61 1.74
C ARG A 94 -24.64 -6.99 2.74
N ARG A 95 -24.34 -5.82 3.23
CA ARG A 95 -25.25 -5.14 4.13
C ARG A 95 -26.40 -4.54 3.31
N PRO A 96 -27.66 -4.87 3.64
CA PRO A 96 -28.80 -4.18 3.03
C PRO A 96 -28.68 -2.69 3.34
N GLY A 97 -29.03 -1.85 2.36
CA GLY A 97 -28.95 -0.40 2.52
C GLY A 97 -29.83 0.09 3.67
N GLY A 98 -29.27 1.02 4.44
CA GLY A 98 -29.95 1.70 5.54
C GLY A 98 -30.03 0.88 6.83
N TYR A 99 -29.69 1.56 7.92
CA TYR A 99 -29.94 1.03 9.27
C TYR A 99 -31.34 1.46 9.68
N LEU A 100 -32.33 0.78 9.15
CA LEU A 100 -33.72 1.04 9.51
C LEU A 100 -33.99 0.44 10.90
N SER A 101 -34.25 1.30 11.87
CA SER A 101 -34.92 0.93 13.09
C SER A 101 -36.41 0.84 12.81
N LYS A 102 -37.12 -0.11 13.43
CA LYS A 102 -38.57 -0.15 13.38
C LYS A 102 -39.24 1.05 14.06
N ASP A 103 -38.51 1.65 14.99
CA ASP A 103 -39.03 2.65 15.93
C ASP A 103 -38.53 4.08 15.66
N ALA A 104 -37.60 4.26 14.74
CA ALA A 104 -37.03 5.58 14.42
C ALA A 104 -36.48 5.62 12.99
N PRO A 105 -36.52 6.78 12.32
CA PRO A 105 -35.84 6.94 11.02
C PRO A 105 -34.31 6.81 11.19
N PRO A 106 -33.61 6.35 10.15
CA PRO A 106 -32.15 6.24 10.20
C PRO A 106 -31.54 7.64 10.37
N GLN A 107 -30.56 7.75 11.28
CA GLN A 107 -29.88 9.00 11.56
C GLN A 107 -28.54 9.12 10.81
N THR A 108 -27.98 7.99 10.40
CA THR A 108 -26.70 7.94 9.67
C THR A 108 -26.67 6.72 8.74
N GLU A 109 -25.80 6.76 7.77
CA GLU A 109 -25.57 5.72 6.77
C GLU A 109 -24.05 5.51 6.63
N LEU A 110 -23.62 4.42 5.97
CA LEU A 110 -22.25 4.23 5.53
C LEU A 110 -21.86 5.31 4.52
N ILE A 111 -20.66 5.83 4.65
CA ILE A 111 -20.09 6.87 3.80
C ILE A 111 -18.94 6.27 3.01
N GLY A 112 -18.93 6.49 1.67
CA GLY A 112 -17.78 6.21 0.82
C GLY A 112 -16.88 7.43 0.71
N GLU A 113 -15.57 7.20 0.64
CA GLU A 113 -14.59 8.25 0.39
C GLU A 113 -13.40 7.71 -0.39
N TRP A 114 -12.59 8.58 -0.95
CA TRP A 114 -11.31 8.17 -1.51
C TRP A 114 -10.34 7.85 -0.38
N GLY A 115 -10.33 6.59 0.04
CA GLY A 115 -9.52 6.08 1.13
C GLY A 115 -9.91 4.65 1.48
N LEU A 116 -9.01 3.89 2.04
CA LEU A 116 -9.26 2.51 2.41
C LEU A 116 -9.07 2.29 3.91
N SER A 117 -9.99 1.54 4.51
CA SER A 117 -9.83 0.94 5.83
C SER A 117 -10.54 -0.40 5.87
N MET A 118 -9.89 -1.39 6.47
CA MET A 118 -10.40 -2.75 6.61
C MET A 118 -10.32 -3.22 8.06
N HIS A 119 -11.31 -4.01 8.47
CA HIS A 119 -11.27 -4.76 9.73
C HIS A 119 -11.16 -6.26 9.43
N ALA A 120 -10.15 -6.91 9.99
CA ALA A 120 -9.98 -8.35 9.92
C ALA A 120 -10.25 -8.98 11.29
N GLU A 121 -11.31 -9.81 11.36
CA GLU A 121 -11.62 -10.67 12.51
C GLU A 121 -11.20 -12.09 12.15
N SER A 122 -10.31 -12.68 12.93
CA SER A 122 -9.83 -14.05 12.71
C SER A 122 -10.08 -14.93 13.94
N ARG A 123 -10.32 -16.23 13.69
CA ARG A 123 -10.61 -17.22 14.73
C ARG A 123 -9.67 -18.42 14.59
N ARG A 124 -9.13 -18.85 15.71
CA ARG A 124 -8.37 -20.07 15.87
C ARG A 124 -8.80 -20.73 17.18
N ASP A 125 -9.45 -21.88 17.06
CA ASP A 125 -10.11 -22.52 18.20
C ASP A 125 -11.08 -21.54 18.91
N SER A 126 -10.87 -21.25 20.19
CA SER A 126 -11.66 -20.28 20.96
C SER A 126 -11.11 -18.85 20.89
N GLU A 127 -9.93 -18.65 20.31
CA GLU A 127 -9.31 -17.33 20.23
C GLU A 127 -9.87 -16.50 19.07
N VAL A 128 -10.14 -15.24 19.34
CA VAL A 128 -10.55 -14.23 18.34
C VAL A 128 -9.53 -13.11 18.36
N ARG A 129 -9.12 -12.67 17.18
CA ARG A 129 -8.26 -11.48 17.03
C ARG A 129 -8.88 -10.51 16.03
N ASN A 130 -8.76 -9.23 16.37
CA ASN A 130 -9.28 -8.11 15.60
C ASN A 130 -8.14 -7.19 15.21
N ILE A 131 -7.96 -6.98 13.91
CA ILE A 131 -6.90 -6.12 13.35
C ILE A 131 -7.56 -5.02 12.53
N LEU A 132 -7.23 -3.75 12.82
CA LEU A 132 -7.59 -2.62 11.98
C LEU A 132 -6.45 -2.34 11.00
N ILE A 133 -6.76 -2.32 9.71
CA ILE A 133 -5.80 -2.10 8.62
C ILE A 133 -6.19 -0.82 7.91
N ASP A 134 -5.30 0.16 7.92
CA ASP A 134 -5.48 1.53 7.42
C ASP A 134 -6.64 2.31 8.07
N PHE A 135 -6.66 3.61 7.83
CA PHE A 135 -7.52 4.56 8.56
C PHE A 135 -8.35 5.45 7.63
N GLY A 136 -8.33 5.21 6.32
CA GLY A 136 -9.05 6.02 5.33
C GLY A 136 -8.49 7.44 5.19
N TYR A 137 -9.26 8.30 4.53
CA TYR A 137 -8.90 9.69 4.26
C TYR A 137 -9.28 10.61 5.42
N GLN A 138 -10.47 10.43 5.98
CA GLN A 138 -11.01 11.29 7.04
C GLN A 138 -11.43 10.48 8.27
N SER A 139 -11.03 10.96 9.45
CA SER A 139 -11.47 10.35 10.72
C SER A 139 -12.99 10.37 10.89
N ALA A 140 -13.67 11.40 10.39
CA ALA A 140 -15.13 11.51 10.48
C ALA A 140 -15.83 10.36 9.75
N THR A 141 -15.39 10.02 8.53
CA THR A 141 -15.91 8.90 7.75
C THR A 141 -15.59 7.57 8.43
N LEU A 142 -14.33 7.38 8.85
CA LEU A 142 -13.90 6.17 9.55
C LEU A 142 -14.74 5.91 10.80
N LEU A 143 -14.86 6.90 11.68
CA LEU A 143 -15.59 6.78 12.95
C LEU A 143 -17.09 6.58 12.73
N ASN A 144 -17.71 7.28 11.75
CA ASN A 144 -19.08 7.07 11.36
C ASN A 144 -19.30 5.62 10.92
N ASN A 145 -18.47 5.14 10.00
CA ASN A 145 -18.64 3.79 9.45
C ASN A 145 -18.37 2.71 10.51
N MET A 146 -17.38 2.90 11.39
CA MET A 146 -17.15 1.99 12.53
C MET A 146 -18.37 1.93 13.44
N SER A 147 -18.97 3.07 13.77
CA SER A 147 -20.19 3.15 14.60
C SER A 147 -21.34 2.40 13.93
N VAL A 148 -21.59 2.67 12.66
CA VAL A 148 -22.63 2.03 11.86
C VAL A 148 -22.41 0.52 11.72
N LEU A 149 -21.16 0.07 11.68
CA LEU A 149 -20.77 -1.35 11.59
C LEU A 149 -20.66 -2.03 12.96
N ASN A 150 -20.91 -1.31 14.06
CA ASN A 150 -20.76 -1.79 15.44
C ASN A 150 -19.35 -2.36 15.72
N LEU A 151 -18.32 -1.69 15.25
CA LEU A 151 -16.94 -2.04 15.53
C LEU A 151 -16.47 -1.32 16.79
N ASP A 152 -16.12 -2.09 17.82
CA ASP A 152 -15.63 -1.54 19.08
C ASP A 152 -14.10 -1.38 19.03
N PRO A 153 -13.57 -0.13 19.14
CA PRO A 153 -12.13 0.11 19.18
C PRO A 153 -11.39 -0.61 20.31
N ALA A 154 -12.06 -0.89 21.42
CA ALA A 154 -11.48 -1.63 22.54
C ALA A 154 -11.18 -3.11 22.21
N SER A 155 -11.82 -3.65 21.16
CA SER A 155 -11.61 -5.04 20.73
C SER A 155 -10.33 -5.25 19.92
N PHE A 156 -9.71 -4.20 19.37
CA PHE A 156 -8.54 -4.37 18.51
C PHE A 156 -7.33 -4.94 19.24
N ASP A 157 -6.65 -5.88 18.59
CA ASP A 157 -5.44 -6.54 19.06
C ASP A 157 -4.19 -6.02 18.34
N ALA A 158 -4.35 -5.41 17.19
CA ALA A 158 -3.30 -4.69 16.47
C ALA A 158 -3.88 -3.65 15.50
N LEU A 159 -3.06 -2.65 15.20
CA LEU A 159 -3.25 -1.69 14.11
C LEU A 159 -2.16 -1.94 13.07
N VAL A 160 -2.49 -1.80 11.80
CA VAL A 160 -1.53 -1.88 10.68
C VAL A 160 -1.75 -0.70 9.77
N LEU A 161 -0.68 0.00 9.39
CA LEU A 161 -0.69 0.94 8.28
C LEU A 161 0.09 0.34 7.12
N SER A 162 -0.57 0.20 5.99
CA SER A 162 0.01 -0.43 4.80
C SER A 162 1.14 0.39 4.19
N HIS A 163 0.96 1.71 4.09
CA HIS A 163 1.94 2.64 3.54
C HIS A 163 1.61 4.10 3.90
N GLY A 164 2.54 5.02 3.62
CA GLY A 164 2.49 6.42 4.05
C GLY A 164 1.73 7.37 3.13
N HIS A 165 0.66 6.95 2.45
CA HIS A 165 -0.22 7.83 1.70
C HIS A 165 -1.40 8.32 2.53
N TYR A 166 -1.83 9.56 2.27
CA TYR A 166 -2.82 10.24 3.11
C TYR A 166 -4.18 9.55 3.15
N ASP A 167 -4.61 8.96 2.05
CA ASP A 167 -5.86 8.21 1.93
C ASP A 167 -5.86 6.86 2.69
N HIS A 168 -4.75 6.54 3.38
CA HIS A 168 -4.61 5.40 4.29
C HIS A 168 -4.32 5.83 5.73
N PHE A 169 -3.66 6.98 5.96
CA PHE A 169 -3.40 7.44 7.32
C PHE A 169 -4.18 8.69 7.73
N GLY A 170 -4.89 9.37 6.84
CA GLY A 170 -5.54 10.65 7.13
C GLY A 170 -6.53 10.60 8.30
N GLY A 171 -7.21 9.48 8.49
CA GLY A 171 -8.10 9.25 9.63
C GLY A 171 -7.40 8.89 10.94
N LEU A 172 -6.10 8.55 10.94
CA LEU A 172 -5.38 7.99 12.09
C LEU A 172 -5.44 8.89 13.33
N VAL A 173 -5.06 10.17 13.22
CA VAL A 173 -4.97 11.09 14.36
C VAL A 173 -6.33 11.26 15.03
N GLY A 174 -7.39 11.45 14.22
CA GLY A 174 -8.75 11.58 14.74
C GLY A 174 -9.25 10.26 15.35
N PHE A 175 -8.92 9.10 14.77
CA PHE A 175 -9.21 7.79 15.34
C PHE A 175 -8.55 7.61 16.72
N LEU A 176 -7.25 7.89 16.84
CA LEU A 176 -6.51 7.78 18.09
C LEU A 176 -7.08 8.73 19.16
N SER A 177 -7.36 9.97 18.78
CA SER A 177 -7.92 10.99 19.69
C SER A 177 -9.31 10.61 20.21
N ALA A 178 -10.21 10.19 19.32
CA ALA A 178 -11.59 9.82 19.66
C ALA A 178 -11.68 8.56 20.55
N ASN A 179 -10.65 7.71 20.49
CA ASN A 179 -10.59 6.45 21.22
C ASN A 179 -9.54 6.43 22.34
N LYS A 180 -9.07 7.62 22.74
CA LYS A 180 -8.13 7.75 23.85
C LYS A 180 -8.72 7.12 25.13
N GLY A 181 -7.96 6.21 25.73
CA GLY A 181 -8.37 5.45 26.93
C GLY A 181 -9.34 4.29 26.66
N LYS A 182 -9.77 4.05 25.41
CA LYS A 182 -10.52 2.85 25.02
C LYS A 182 -9.61 1.80 24.41
N LEU A 183 -8.59 2.22 23.65
CA LEU A 183 -7.61 1.30 23.06
C LEU A 183 -6.83 0.56 24.15
N LYS A 184 -6.43 -0.67 23.88
CA LYS A 184 -5.58 -1.45 24.77
C LYS A 184 -4.24 -0.73 24.99
N ASN A 185 -3.75 -0.71 26.25
CA ASN A 185 -2.44 -0.16 26.55
C ASN A 185 -1.36 -0.92 25.77
N GLY A 186 -0.47 -0.16 25.11
CA GLY A 186 0.60 -0.75 24.31
C GLY A 186 0.09 -1.50 23.07
N LEU A 187 -1.10 -1.19 22.59
CA LEU A 187 -1.64 -1.80 21.37
C LEU A 187 -0.61 -1.74 20.23
N PRO A 188 -0.18 -2.87 19.65
CA PRO A 188 0.81 -2.87 18.58
C PRO A 188 0.30 -2.13 17.34
N PHE A 189 1.12 -1.23 16.81
CA PHE A 189 0.86 -0.50 15.57
C PHE A 189 1.99 -0.74 14.59
N PHE A 190 1.72 -1.55 13.57
CA PHE A 190 2.70 -1.96 12.56
C PHE A 190 2.75 -0.99 11.40
N VAL A 191 3.96 -0.61 10.99
CA VAL A 191 4.27 0.18 9.80
C VAL A 191 5.47 -0.43 9.08
N GLY A 192 5.62 -0.21 7.79
CA GLY A 192 6.66 -0.83 6.97
C GLY A 192 8.07 -0.27 7.12
N GLY A 193 8.33 0.48 8.19
CA GLY A 193 9.64 1.07 8.50
C GLY A 193 9.61 2.58 8.62
N GLU A 194 10.77 3.16 8.86
CA GLU A 194 10.94 4.61 9.06
C GLU A 194 10.51 5.43 7.86
N ASP A 195 10.71 4.92 6.67
CA ASP A 195 10.35 5.54 5.39
C ASP A 195 8.85 5.88 5.27
N CYS A 196 7.99 5.12 5.98
CA CYS A 196 6.56 5.39 6.08
C CYS A 196 6.24 6.79 6.63
N PHE A 197 7.15 7.37 7.42
CA PHE A 197 7.01 8.70 8.04
C PHE A 197 7.54 9.84 7.17
N CYS A 198 8.23 9.58 6.06
CA CYS A 198 8.77 10.64 5.22
C CYS A 198 7.66 11.57 4.70
N ILE A 199 8.01 12.86 4.53
CA ILE A 199 7.06 13.85 4.00
C ILE A 199 6.82 13.54 2.52
N ARG A 200 5.56 13.56 2.11
CA ARG A 200 5.14 13.23 0.75
C ARG A 200 4.39 14.35 0.06
N GLU A 201 4.55 14.40 -1.26
CA GLU A 201 3.82 15.30 -2.14
C GLU A 201 3.45 14.63 -3.46
N THR A 202 2.46 15.19 -4.12
CA THR A 202 2.11 14.93 -5.52
C THR A 202 2.23 16.24 -6.30
N ASP A 203 1.93 16.22 -7.59
CA ASP A 203 1.86 17.46 -8.39
C ASP A 203 0.74 18.40 -7.92
N ALA A 204 -0.26 17.88 -7.21
CA ALA A 204 -1.33 18.68 -6.61
C ALA A 204 -0.91 19.38 -5.30
N GLY A 205 0.21 19.02 -4.70
CA GLY A 205 0.75 19.60 -3.47
C GLY A 205 1.18 18.58 -2.43
N GLN A 206 1.66 19.08 -1.29
CA GLN A 206 2.06 18.24 -0.16
C GLN A 206 0.83 17.72 0.58
N TYR A 207 0.84 16.44 0.95
CA TYR A 207 -0.17 15.85 1.83
C TYR A 207 0.40 15.39 3.18
N GLY A 208 1.63 15.80 3.49
CA GLY A 208 2.20 15.70 4.82
C GLY A 208 2.86 14.37 5.13
N ALA A 209 2.85 14.03 6.41
CA ALA A 209 3.47 12.84 6.98
C ALA A 209 2.67 12.39 8.22
N LEU A 210 2.96 11.16 8.67
CA LEU A 210 2.41 10.62 9.91
C LEU A 210 2.79 11.48 11.12
N ASP A 211 1.81 11.73 12.00
CA ASP A 211 2.03 12.42 13.26
C ASP A 211 2.55 11.45 14.33
N ARG A 212 3.87 11.40 14.46
CA ARG A 212 4.57 10.56 15.42
C ARG A 212 4.20 10.91 16.88
N LYS A 213 3.98 12.19 17.15
CA LYS A 213 3.58 12.64 18.47
C LYS A 213 2.19 12.12 18.83
N ALA A 214 1.22 12.21 17.93
CA ALA A 214 -0.13 11.68 18.16
C ALA A 214 -0.10 10.17 18.41
N ILE A 215 0.75 9.42 17.70
CA ILE A 215 0.94 7.98 17.91
C ILE A 215 1.48 7.71 19.33
N MET A 216 2.50 8.45 19.75
CA MET A 216 3.09 8.30 21.10
C MET A 216 2.09 8.68 22.21
N ASP A 217 1.36 9.77 22.03
CA ASP A 217 0.37 10.26 23.00
C ASP A 217 -0.84 9.32 23.16
N ALA A 218 -1.09 8.46 22.17
CA ALA A 218 -2.15 7.44 22.20
C ALA A 218 -1.73 6.16 22.95
N ASN A 219 -0.48 6.06 23.44
CA ASN A 219 0.06 4.89 24.14
C ASN A 219 -0.06 3.58 23.33
N VAL A 220 0.13 3.66 22.00
CA VAL A 220 0.27 2.51 21.12
C VAL A 220 1.75 2.18 20.92
N SER A 221 2.07 0.91 20.75
CA SER A 221 3.45 0.43 20.55
C SER A 221 3.78 0.39 19.07
N LEU A 222 4.61 1.33 18.59
CA LEU A 222 5.02 1.39 17.19
C LEU A 222 5.98 0.23 16.85
N MET A 223 5.60 -0.57 15.85
CA MET A 223 6.33 -1.75 15.39
C MET A 223 6.81 -1.53 13.94
N MET A 224 8.13 -1.46 13.74
CA MET A 224 8.74 -1.33 12.41
C MET A 224 8.82 -2.71 11.74
N ALA A 225 7.94 -2.99 10.79
CA ALA A 225 7.83 -4.27 10.08
C ALA A 225 8.57 -4.23 8.73
N GLU A 226 9.85 -3.88 8.73
CA GLU A 226 10.70 -3.90 7.52
C GLU A 226 10.89 -5.33 6.99
N GLY A 227 10.97 -6.32 7.87
CA GLY A 227 10.87 -7.75 7.54
C GLY A 227 9.46 -8.29 7.84
N PRO A 228 9.13 -9.51 7.36
CA PRO A 228 7.90 -10.18 7.73
C PRO A 228 7.77 -10.34 9.24
N ALA A 229 6.64 -9.95 9.80
CA ALA A 229 6.36 -9.97 11.23
C ALA A 229 4.99 -10.57 11.51
N VAL A 230 4.88 -11.33 12.61
CA VAL A 230 3.60 -11.85 13.09
C VAL A 230 2.79 -10.73 13.73
N VAL A 231 1.50 -10.65 13.39
CA VAL A 231 0.55 -9.66 13.89
C VAL A 231 -0.55 -10.36 14.68
N ALA A 232 -0.69 -9.98 15.95
CA ALA A 232 -1.72 -10.50 16.85
C ALA A 232 -1.83 -12.04 16.87
N ASP A 233 -0.72 -12.76 16.67
CA ASP A 233 -0.61 -14.24 16.64
C ASP A 233 -1.44 -14.95 15.54
N HIS A 234 -2.20 -14.22 14.73
CA HIS A 234 -3.12 -14.77 13.73
C HIS A 234 -2.81 -14.34 12.29
N ALA A 235 -2.07 -13.27 12.10
CA ALA A 235 -1.69 -12.72 10.81
C ALA A 235 -0.18 -12.51 10.71
N PHE A 236 0.29 -12.14 9.51
CA PHE A 236 1.66 -11.70 9.31
C PHE A 236 1.74 -10.60 8.25
N THR A 237 2.74 -9.72 8.37
CA THR A 237 3.06 -8.73 7.32
C THR A 237 3.99 -9.34 6.28
N THR A 238 3.98 -8.78 5.07
CA THR A 238 4.98 -9.13 4.04
C THR A 238 6.39 -8.69 4.40
N GLY A 239 6.54 -7.69 5.29
CA GLY A 239 7.72 -6.86 5.29
C GLY A 239 7.84 -6.12 3.96
N LYS A 240 9.03 -5.58 3.68
CA LYS A 240 9.37 -4.91 2.41
C LYS A 240 9.10 -5.83 1.22
N ILE A 241 8.26 -5.37 0.30
CA ILE A 241 7.88 -6.13 -0.88
C ILE A 241 9.01 -6.08 -1.90
N ALA A 242 9.58 -7.24 -2.25
CA ALA A 242 10.62 -7.36 -3.25
C ALA A 242 10.04 -7.15 -4.66
N GLN A 243 10.77 -6.42 -5.50
CA GLN A 243 10.44 -6.28 -6.92
C GLN A 243 11.12 -7.42 -7.70
N THR A 244 10.39 -8.49 -7.95
CA THR A 244 10.92 -9.72 -8.58
C THR A 244 10.33 -10.00 -9.95
N GLY A 245 9.39 -9.17 -10.41
CA GLY A 245 8.68 -9.36 -11.66
C GLY A 245 8.72 -8.13 -12.58
N PHE A 246 7.75 -8.07 -13.48
CA PHE A 246 7.59 -6.98 -14.44
C PHE A 246 6.97 -5.70 -13.83
N GLU A 247 6.34 -5.83 -12.66
CA GLU A 247 5.69 -4.71 -12.00
C GLU A 247 6.70 -3.74 -11.41
N THR A 248 6.49 -2.46 -11.64
CA THR A 248 7.30 -1.35 -11.10
C THR A 248 6.39 -0.27 -10.53
N PRO A 249 6.80 0.45 -9.47
CA PRO A 249 6.02 1.55 -8.92
C PRO A 249 5.72 2.64 -9.96
N LEU A 250 4.49 3.13 -9.99
CA LEU A 250 4.07 4.22 -10.88
C LEU A 250 4.71 5.57 -10.55
N ARG A 251 5.38 5.71 -9.41
CA ARG A 251 6.01 6.96 -8.94
C ARG A 251 5.03 8.14 -8.95
N SER A 252 3.79 7.89 -8.54
CA SER A 252 2.71 8.88 -8.48
C SER A 252 2.91 9.94 -7.39
N SER A 253 3.83 9.70 -6.46
CA SER A 253 4.22 10.60 -5.38
C SER A 253 5.74 10.75 -5.30
N ARG A 254 6.16 11.78 -4.57
CA ARG A 254 7.54 12.07 -4.22
C ARG A 254 7.67 12.10 -2.71
N GLU A 255 8.80 11.65 -2.19
CA GLU A 255 9.11 11.66 -0.76
C GLU A 255 10.33 12.54 -0.47
N LYS A 256 10.38 13.07 0.74
CA LYS A 256 11.53 13.82 1.26
C LYS A 256 11.92 13.31 2.63
N VAL A 257 13.20 12.96 2.75
CA VAL A 257 13.82 12.58 4.02
C VAL A 257 14.10 13.82 4.85
N GLY A 258 13.81 13.75 6.14
CA GLY A 258 14.04 14.79 7.12
C GLY A 258 12.83 15.07 7.99
N VAL A 259 13.04 15.83 9.06
CA VAL A 259 12.00 16.23 9.99
C VAL A 259 11.77 17.73 9.88
N VAL A 260 10.52 18.14 9.65
CA VAL A 260 10.09 19.54 9.59
C VAL A 260 8.92 19.74 10.56
N ASN A 261 9.08 20.63 11.54
CA ASN A 261 8.06 20.93 12.56
C ASN A 261 7.54 19.67 13.30
N GLY A 262 8.40 18.68 13.53
CA GLY A 262 8.05 17.43 14.20
C GLY A 262 7.45 16.34 13.31
N PHE A 263 7.24 16.61 12.02
CA PHE A 263 6.76 15.66 11.02
C PHE A 263 7.90 15.19 10.11
N GLY A 264 7.84 13.94 9.68
CA GLY A 264 8.80 13.37 8.77
C GLY A 264 9.56 12.17 9.33
N CYS A 265 10.53 11.67 8.55
CA CYS A 265 11.35 10.52 8.88
C CYS A 265 12.76 10.95 9.31
N PHE A 266 13.36 10.15 10.19
CA PHE A 266 14.72 10.40 10.69
C PHE A 266 15.75 9.98 9.66
N PRO A 267 16.64 10.91 9.21
CA PRO A 267 17.62 10.62 8.15
C PRO A 267 18.56 9.46 8.44
N GLU A 268 18.88 9.23 9.71
CA GLU A 268 19.78 8.15 10.15
C GLU A 268 19.10 6.76 10.14
N LYS A 269 17.77 6.70 9.95
CA LYS A 269 17.00 5.46 9.93
C LYS A 269 16.49 5.06 8.55
N VAL A 270 16.76 5.87 7.54
CA VAL A 270 16.44 5.56 6.15
C VAL A 270 17.72 5.39 5.34
N SER A 271 17.62 4.80 4.15
CA SER A 271 18.79 4.66 3.26
C SER A 271 19.42 6.01 2.96
N SER A 272 20.76 6.10 3.09
CA SER A 272 21.52 7.31 2.78
C SER A 272 21.32 7.79 1.34
N ALA A 273 21.01 6.88 0.41
CA ALA A 273 20.73 7.21 -0.98
C ALA A 273 19.44 8.05 -1.14
N LYS A 274 18.51 7.98 -0.20
CA LYS A 274 17.27 8.78 -0.17
C LYS A 274 17.46 10.18 0.44
N ASN A 275 18.52 10.39 1.22
CA ASN A 275 18.78 11.65 1.92
C ASN A 275 19.45 12.69 1.01
N THR A 276 18.73 13.14 0.00
CA THR A 276 19.21 14.12 -1.00
C THR A 276 18.96 15.58 -0.62
N GLY A 277 18.19 15.82 0.46
CA GLY A 277 17.72 17.15 0.86
C GLY A 277 16.54 17.69 0.00
N SER A 278 16.16 16.96 -1.05
CA SER A 278 15.08 17.31 -1.98
C SER A 278 14.03 16.23 -2.03
N PHE A 279 12.86 16.54 -2.64
CA PHE A 279 11.88 15.52 -2.98
C PHE A 279 12.42 14.62 -4.09
N ILE A 280 12.33 13.31 -3.89
CA ILE A 280 12.68 12.26 -4.84
C ILE A 280 11.45 11.41 -5.15
N PRO A 281 11.40 10.70 -6.29
CA PRO A 281 10.32 9.75 -6.55
C PRO A 281 10.18 8.73 -5.43
N ASP A 282 8.97 8.52 -4.92
CA ASP A 282 8.67 7.52 -3.90
C ASP A 282 8.88 6.11 -4.50
N ASP A 283 9.66 5.27 -3.83
CA ASP A 283 9.90 3.88 -4.23
C ASP A 283 9.03 2.87 -3.47
N PHE A 284 8.23 3.36 -2.52
CA PHE A 284 7.29 2.59 -1.71
C PHE A 284 7.94 1.42 -0.95
N GLU A 285 9.23 1.52 -0.58
CA GLU A 285 9.89 0.45 0.19
C GLU A 285 9.22 0.16 1.52
N HIS A 286 8.49 1.11 2.05
CA HIS A 286 7.70 1.02 3.27
C HIS A 286 6.31 0.37 3.09
N GLU A 287 5.93 -0.01 1.86
CA GLU A 287 4.63 -0.67 1.64
C GLU A 287 4.66 -2.11 2.14
N ILE A 288 3.63 -2.49 2.91
CA ILE A 288 3.44 -3.84 3.45
C ILE A 288 2.01 -4.35 3.18
N GLY A 289 1.88 -5.64 2.91
CA GLY A 289 0.61 -6.35 2.92
C GLY A 289 0.39 -7.06 4.26
N THR A 290 -0.88 -7.28 4.62
CA THR A 290 -1.28 -8.08 5.79
C THR A 290 -1.88 -9.39 5.32
N ASN A 291 -1.42 -10.53 5.84
CA ASN A 291 -1.76 -11.83 5.28
C ASN A 291 -2.23 -12.79 6.36
N PHE A 292 -3.11 -13.71 5.96
CA PHE A 292 -3.61 -14.78 6.80
C PHE A 292 -3.45 -16.12 6.07
N VAL A 293 -3.17 -17.18 6.83
CA VAL A 293 -3.28 -18.55 6.33
C VAL A 293 -4.59 -19.14 6.87
N VAL A 294 -5.57 -19.34 6.00
CA VAL A 294 -6.85 -19.98 6.37
C VAL A 294 -6.70 -21.48 6.19
N ARG A 295 -6.95 -22.23 7.26
CA ARG A 295 -6.77 -23.68 7.31
C ARG A 295 -7.50 -24.39 6.16
N GLY A 296 -6.78 -25.20 5.40
CA GLY A 296 -7.31 -25.96 4.26
C GLY A 296 -7.65 -25.12 3.02
N LYS A 297 -7.52 -23.78 3.07
CA LYS A 297 -7.80 -22.90 1.92
C LYS A 297 -6.54 -22.23 1.35
N GLY A 298 -5.57 -21.84 2.18
CA GLY A 298 -4.35 -21.17 1.79
C GLY A 298 -4.31 -19.70 2.20
N LEU A 299 -3.54 -18.90 1.46
CA LEU A 299 -3.32 -17.48 1.75
C LEU A 299 -4.55 -16.62 1.41
N VAL A 300 -4.91 -15.74 2.32
CA VAL A 300 -5.72 -14.54 2.05
C VAL A 300 -4.79 -13.34 2.21
N VAL A 301 -4.54 -12.64 1.09
CA VAL A 301 -3.63 -11.50 0.99
C VAL A 301 -4.45 -10.21 1.03
N LEU A 302 -4.22 -9.37 2.05
CA LEU A 302 -4.81 -8.05 2.15
C LEU A 302 -3.74 -7.04 1.72
N THR A 303 -4.02 -6.34 0.64
CA THR A 303 -3.19 -5.26 0.13
C THR A 303 -4.00 -3.98 0.05
N SER A 304 -3.39 -2.84 0.29
CA SER A 304 -4.16 -1.59 0.32
C SER A 304 -4.07 -0.82 -1.00
N CYS A 305 -2.86 -0.68 -1.56
CA CYS A 305 -2.67 -0.08 -2.88
C CYS A 305 -1.86 -0.94 -3.83
N SER A 306 -0.90 -1.72 -3.35
CA SER A 306 0.03 -2.47 -4.21
C SER A 306 0.90 -1.58 -5.09
N HIS A 307 1.42 -0.47 -4.57
CA HIS A 307 2.33 0.40 -5.33
C HIS A 307 3.58 -0.34 -5.82
N ARG A 308 4.04 -1.34 -5.06
CA ARG A 308 5.15 -2.21 -5.48
C ARG A 308 4.71 -3.39 -6.37
N GLY A 309 3.46 -3.41 -6.79
CA GLY A 309 2.84 -4.42 -7.64
C GLY A 309 2.06 -5.47 -6.84
N VAL A 310 0.86 -5.78 -7.31
CA VAL A 310 -0.01 -6.77 -6.65
C VAL A 310 0.56 -8.18 -6.78
N ILE A 311 1.16 -8.52 -7.91
CA ILE A 311 1.82 -9.83 -8.13
C ILE A 311 3.07 -9.94 -7.24
N ASN A 312 3.86 -8.88 -7.12
CA ASN A 312 4.99 -8.83 -6.20
C ASN A 312 4.55 -9.01 -4.76
N THR A 313 3.44 -8.37 -4.34
CA THR A 313 2.86 -8.52 -2.99
C THR A 313 2.46 -9.97 -2.71
N ILE A 314 1.79 -10.63 -3.66
CA ILE A 314 1.41 -12.04 -3.52
C ILE A 314 2.66 -12.93 -3.41
N ARG A 315 3.64 -12.75 -4.30
CA ARG A 315 4.90 -13.51 -4.28
C ARG A 315 5.66 -13.32 -2.97
N GLN A 316 5.67 -12.09 -2.45
CA GLN A 316 6.28 -11.81 -1.14
C GLN A 316 5.52 -12.52 -0.01
N ALA A 317 4.18 -12.54 -0.03
CA ALA A 317 3.38 -13.28 0.97
C ALA A 317 3.63 -14.80 0.88
N GLN A 318 3.75 -15.35 -0.33
CA GLN A 318 4.11 -16.76 -0.56
C GLN A 318 5.52 -17.07 -0.03
N ALA A 319 6.51 -16.22 -0.33
CA ALA A 319 7.88 -16.38 0.13
C ALA A 319 7.99 -16.26 1.66
N ALA A 320 7.31 -15.28 2.25
CA ALA A 320 7.31 -15.07 3.70
C ALA A 320 6.71 -16.24 4.47
N SER A 321 5.66 -16.86 3.94
CA SER A 321 4.92 -17.93 4.60
C SER A 321 5.35 -19.35 4.21
N GLY A 322 5.94 -19.52 3.02
CA GLY A 322 6.17 -20.83 2.39
C GLY A 322 4.89 -21.45 1.79
N ILE A 323 3.73 -20.79 1.89
CA ILE A 323 2.45 -21.28 1.39
C ILE A 323 2.23 -20.79 -0.05
N GLN A 324 2.07 -21.71 -0.99
CA GLN A 324 1.91 -21.38 -2.42
C GLN A 324 0.46 -21.14 -2.84
N LYS A 325 -0.48 -21.86 -2.23
CA LYS A 325 -1.91 -21.71 -2.54
C LYS A 325 -2.43 -20.36 -2.07
N VAL A 326 -2.99 -19.60 -2.99
CA VAL A 326 -3.67 -18.32 -2.72
C VAL A 326 -5.17 -18.54 -2.81
N HIS A 327 -5.89 -18.27 -1.72
CA HIS A 327 -7.34 -18.36 -1.67
C HIS A 327 -7.98 -17.04 -2.13
N ALA A 328 -7.53 -15.90 -1.59
CA ALA A 328 -8.08 -14.61 -2.00
C ALA A 328 -7.04 -13.49 -1.95
N ILE A 329 -7.24 -12.46 -2.78
CA ILE A 329 -6.55 -11.18 -2.72
C ILE A 329 -7.60 -10.09 -2.59
N ILE A 330 -7.46 -9.21 -1.59
CA ILE A 330 -8.43 -8.14 -1.28
C ILE A 330 -7.72 -6.80 -1.20
N GLY A 331 -8.29 -5.77 -1.82
CA GLY A 331 -7.86 -4.38 -1.68
C GLY A 331 -7.57 -3.66 -2.98
N GLY A 332 -6.78 -2.60 -2.92
CA GLY A 332 -6.35 -1.83 -4.08
C GLY A 332 -5.18 -2.47 -4.81
N PHE A 333 -5.19 -2.40 -6.14
CA PHE A 333 -4.16 -3.02 -6.99
C PHE A 333 -3.35 -1.99 -7.77
N HIS A 334 -3.67 -0.70 -7.61
CA HIS A 334 -3.04 0.46 -8.26
C HIS A 334 -2.82 0.32 -9.77
N ILE A 335 -3.74 -0.36 -10.47
CA ILE A 335 -3.69 -0.57 -11.91
C ILE A 335 -4.51 0.53 -12.60
N VAL A 336 -3.96 1.72 -12.58
CA VAL A 336 -4.60 2.98 -13.02
C VAL A 336 -3.80 3.62 -14.16
N PRO A 337 -4.37 4.58 -14.90
CA PRO A 337 -3.60 5.33 -15.89
C PRO A 337 -2.29 5.91 -15.30
N PRO A 338 -1.18 5.91 -16.04
CA PRO A 338 -1.06 5.64 -17.46
C PRO A 338 -0.81 4.16 -17.86
N LEU A 339 -1.08 3.19 -16.98
CA LEU A 339 -0.88 1.76 -17.31
C LEU A 339 -1.78 1.35 -18.48
N THR A 340 -1.19 0.62 -19.44
CA THR A 340 -1.85 0.23 -20.67
C THR A 340 -2.64 -1.07 -20.54
N ASP A 341 -3.55 -1.33 -21.49
CA ASP A 341 -4.26 -2.61 -21.59
C ASP A 341 -3.30 -3.80 -21.70
N GLU A 342 -2.14 -3.63 -22.34
CA GLU A 342 -1.14 -4.68 -22.44
C GLU A 342 -0.54 -5.02 -21.06
N TYR A 343 -0.19 -4.00 -20.27
CA TYR A 343 0.25 -4.19 -18.90
C TYR A 343 -0.82 -4.88 -18.07
N ILE A 344 -2.08 -4.44 -18.17
CA ILE A 344 -3.21 -5.06 -17.47
C ILE A 344 -3.32 -6.56 -17.83
N ARG A 345 -3.18 -6.91 -19.12
CA ARG A 345 -3.21 -8.32 -19.54
C ARG A 345 -2.02 -9.13 -19.02
N GLN A 346 -0.85 -8.53 -18.87
CA GLN A 346 0.29 -9.19 -18.20
C GLN A 346 -0.04 -9.52 -16.74
N VAL A 347 -0.65 -8.56 -16.00
CA VAL A 347 -1.11 -8.80 -14.63
C VAL A 347 -2.17 -9.92 -14.59
N ILE A 348 -3.14 -9.90 -15.50
CA ILE A 348 -4.17 -10.95 -15.58
C ILE A 348 -3.54 -12.32 -15.90
N ALA A 349 -2.56 -12.38 -16.81
CA ALA A 349 -1.82 -13.60 -17.10
C ALA A 349 -1.12 -14.15 -15.85
N ALA A 350 -0.46 -13.29 -15.08
CA ALA A 350 0.17 -13.67 -13.81
C ALA A 350 -0.88 -14.14 -12.76
N PHE A 351 -2.06 -13.53 -12.69
CA PHE A 351 -3.16 -14.05 -11.87
C PHE A 351 -3.63 -15.44 -12.31
N LYS A 352 -3.68 -15.72 -13.62
CA LYS A 352 -4.02 -17.05 -14.13
C LYS A 352 -2.97 -18.11 -13.75
N GLU A 353 -1.68 -17.74 -13.73
CA GLU A 353 -0.59 -18.61 -13.27
C GLU A 353 -0.67 -18.89 -11.76
N ILE A 354 -0.86 -17.85 -10.94
CA ILE A 354 -1.03 -17.97 -9.47
C ILE A 354 -2.30 -18.77 -9.16
N ASN A 355 -3.32 -18.62 -9.98
CA ASN A 355 -4.61 -19.27 -9.88
C ASN A 355 -5.30 -19.10 -8.50
N PRO A 356 -5.49 -17.86 -8.00
CA PRO A 356 -6.23 -17.64 -6.77
C PRO A 356 -7.68 -18.10 -6.93
N ASP A 357 -8.34 -18.45 -5.81
CA ASP A 357 -9.75 -18.78 -5.90
C ASP A 357 -10.59 -17.51 -6.11
N TYR A 358 -10.21 -16.38 -5.46
CA TYR A 358 -10.93 -15.12 -5.56
C TYR A 358 -10.01 -13.90 -5.71
N LEU A 359 -10.46 -12.93 -6.52
CA LEU A 359 -9.91 -11.60 -6.68
C LEU A 359 -10.98 -10.59 -6.22
N ILE A 360 -10.66 -9.78 -5.23
CA ILE A 360 -11.57 -8.81 -4.63
C ILE A 360 -10.96 -7.40 -4.74
N PRO A 361 -10.84 -6.88 -5.98
CA PRO A 361 -10.31 -5.54 -6.21
C PRO A 361 -11.26 -4.46 -5.67
N GLY A 362 -10.69 -3.42 -5.08
CA GLY A 362 -11.39 -2.24 -4.56
C GLY A 362 -10.50 -1.02 -4.65
N HIS A 363 -10.89 0.08 -4.04
CA HIS A 363 -10.13 1.31 -3.88
C HIS A 363 -9.47 1.81 -5.18
N CYS A 364 -8.16 1.70 -5.31
CA CYS A 364 -7.37 2.16 -6.46
C CYS A 364 -7.15 1.06 -7.53
N ALA A 365 -7.97 0.01 -7.59
CA ALA A 365 -7.74 -1.08 -8.54
C ALA A 365 -7.90 -0.69 -10.02
N GLY A 366 -8.63 0.41 -10.31
CA GLY A 366 -8.85 0.93 -11.67
C GLY A 366 -10.01 0.24 -12.41
N GLU A 367 -10.93 1.05 -12.96
CA GLU A 367 -12.12 0.52 -13.68
C GLU A 367 -11.72 -0.28 -14.93
N ARG A 368 -10.69 0.18 -15.67
CA ARG A 368 -10.22 -0.54 -16.86
C ARG A 368 -9.67 -1.92 -16.53
N PHE A 369 -8.93 -2.05 -15.43
CA PHE A 369 -8.51 -3.35 -14.93
C PHE A 369 -9.72 -4.22 -14.60
N TYR A 370 -10.71 -3.63 -13.92
CA TYR A 370 -11.91 -4.33 -13.52
C TYR A 370 -12.66 -4.93 -14.72
N ASP A 371 -12.83 -4.15 -15.80
CA ASP A 371 -13.49 -4.61 -17.01
C ASP A 371 -12.76 -5.80 -17.64
N LEU A 372 -11.44 -5.68 -17.80
CA LEU A 372 -10.63 -6.71 -18.45
C LEU A 372 -10.53 -7.99 -17.62
N VAL A 373 -10.26 -7.88 -16.31
CA VAL A 373 -10.14 -9.06 -15.45
C VAL A 373 -11.48 -9.79 -15.33
N ARG A 374 -12.59 -9.05 -15.27
CA ARG A 374 -13.92 -9.64 -15.22
C ARG A 374 -14.30 -10.35 -16.51
N ALA A 375 -13.86 -9.84 -17.66
CA ALA A 375 -14.07 -10.53 -18.94
C ALA A 375 -13.27 -11.83 -19.04
N GLU A 376 -12.06 -11.89 -18.45
CA GLU A 376 -11.15 -13.02 -18.58
C GLU A 376 -11.22 -14.05 -17.42
N MET A 377 -11.69 -13.61 -16.22
CA MET A 377 -11.79 -14.41 -15.00
C MET A 377 -13.13 -14.17 -14.27
N PRO A 378 -14.30 -14.28 -14.95
CA PRO A 378 -15.59 -13.82 -14.41
C PRO A 378 -15.99 -14.50 -13.09
N ASP A 379 -15.68 -15.78 -12.93
CA ASP A 379 -16.05 -16.55 -11.75
C ASP A 379 -15.20 -16.24 -10.51
N LYS A 380 -14.05 -15.57 -10.69
CA LYS A 380 -13.11 -15.28 -9.61
C LYS A 380 -13.22 -13.85 -9.08
N VAL A 381 -13.71 -12.93 -9.90
CA VAL A 381 -13.74 -11.50 -9.56
C VAL A 381 -14.99 -11.16 -8.75
N ILE A 382 -14.78 -10.51 -7.62
CA ILE A 382 -15.85 -10.06 -6.72
C ILE A 382 -15.64 -8.57 -6.44
N ARG A 383 -16.70 -7.77 -6.62
CA ARG A 383 -16.62 -6.33 -6.35
C ARG A 383 -16.61 -6.03 -4.86
N SER A 384 -15.61 -5.25 -4.41
CA SER A 384 -15.55 -4.64 -3.08
C SER A 384 -16.54 -3.47 -2.96
N ALA A 385 -17.02 -3.22 -1.75
CA ALA A 385 -17.81 -2.04 -1.41
C ALA A 385 -17.82 -1.83 0.10
N VAL A 386 -18.01 -0.58 0.53
CA VAL A 386 -18.16 -0.20 1.94
C VAL A 386 -19.22 -1.05 2.64
N GLY A 387 -18.90 -1.56 3.82
CA GLY A 387 -19.79 -2.39 4.65
C GLY A 387 -19.82 -3.88 4.26
N THR A 388 -19.24 -4.29 3.11
CA THR A 388 -19.16 -5.71 2.76
C THR A 388 -18.25 -6.46 3.72
N ARG A 389 -18.65 -7.69 4.10
CA ARG A 389 -17.86 -8.60 4.92
C ARG A 389 -17.64 -9.91 4.16
N PHE A 390 -16.38 -10.23 3.91
CA PHE A 390 -15.93 -11.45 3.26
C PHE A 390 -15.51 -12.45 4.35
N VAL A 391 -16.21 -13.60 4.43
CA VAL A 391 -15.95 -14.63 5.45
C VAL A 391 -15.36 -15.86 4.77
N PHE A 392 -14.12 -16.19 5.11
CA PHE A 392 -13.34 -17.31 4.60
C PHE A 392 -13.24 -18.42 5.64
N GLY A 393 -13.26 -19.68 5.21
CA GLY A 393 -13.07 -20.85 6.07
C GLY A 393 -14.31 -21.27 6.88
N ALA A 394 -15.48 -20.71 6.60
CA ALA A 394 -16.73 -21.07 7.27
C ALA A 394 -17.54 -22.10 6.47
#